data_0a51d09026f10890a39602feb5a636fe
#
_entry.id   0a51d09026f10890a39602feb5a636fe
#
_cell.length_a   1.000
_cell.length_b   1.000
_cell.length_c   1.000
_cell.angle_alpha   90.00
_cell.angle_beta   90.00
_cell.angle_gamma   90.00
#
_symmetry.space_group_name_H-M   'P 1'
#
loop_
_entity.id
_entity.type
_entity.pdbx_description
1 polymer ?
#
loop_
_entity_poly.entity_id
_entity_poly.type
_entity_poly.pdbx_seq_one_letter_code
_entity_poly.pdbx_strand_id
1 'polypeptide(L)'
;MPMQKLVIKNIGQILSGKLEEPFIDADCVIAIDGRIRAIGAYHDLDTDQATSIVDAHGVTLAPGLIDSHVHPVIGDYTPRQQQINWIDSCLHGGVTTMISAGEVHAPGRPKDIVGLKAMAIASQRWYENFRPSGVKMLAGAPVIEEGMVESDFKELADAGVTLLGEVGLGSVKAGETAAQMVK
;
A
#
# COMPACT_ATOMS: atom_id res chain seq x y z
N MET A 1 -2.64 17.90 15.63
CA MET A 1 -1.44 17.19 16.17
C MET A 1 -0.24 18.08 15.96
N PRO A 2 0.78 18.09 16.81
CA PRO A 2 2.00 18.83 16.53
C PRO A 2 2.66 18.29 15.26
N MET A 3 3.31 19.18 14.51
CA MET A 3 4.07 18.84 13.29
C MET A 3 5.15 17.81 13.63
N GLN A 4 5.23 16.75 12.85
CA GLN A 4 6.26 15.72 13.00
C GLN A 4 7.34 15.92 11.94
N LYS A 5 8.56 16.26 12.37
CA LYS A 5 9.71 16.45 11.48
C LYS A 5 10.73 15.33 11.73
N LEU A 6 10.91 14.49 10.73
CA LEU A 6 11.94 13.44 10.69
C LEU A 6 13.13 13.93 9.86
N VAL A 7 14.33 13.77 10.39
CA VAL A 7 15.59 13.98 9.69
C VAL A 7 16.34 12.67 9.61
N ILE A 8 16.71 12.25 8.40
CA ILE A 8 17.61 11.13 8.15
C ILE A 8 18.91 11.71 7.63
N LYS A 9 20.01 11.48 8.34
CA LYS A 9 21.33 12.06 8.03
C LYS A 9 22.42 11.00 7.86
N ASN A 10 23.59 11.39 7.41
CA ASN A 10 24.74 10.51 7.16
C ASN A 10 24.38 9.34 6.24
N ILE A 11 23.61 9.64 5.19
CA ILE A 11 23.23 8.68 4.16
C ILE A 11 24.40 8.53 3.20
N GLY A 12 24.88 7.30 2.98
CA GLY A 12 26.02 7.07 2.06
C GLY A 12 25.62 7.15 0.60
N GLN A 13 24.39 6.79 0.26
CA GLN A 13 23.84 6.90 -1.09
C GLN A 13 22.32 6.97 -1.04
N ILE A 14 21.71 7.77 -1.90
CA ILE A 14 20.26 7.85 -2.05
C ILE A 14 19.86 7.35 -3.44
N LEU A 15 18.96 6.36 -3.48
CA LEU A 15 18.32 5.91 -4.72
C LEU A 15 17.06 6.71 -4.97
N SER A 16 16.90 7.22 -6.19
CA SER A 16 15.73 8.04 -6.58
C SER A 16 14.47 7.21 -6.87
N GLY A 17 14.64 5.93 -7.20
CA GLY A 17 13.58 5.09 -7.77
C GLY A 17 13.36 5.29 -9.27
N LYS A 18 14.12 6.15 -9.95
CA LYS A 18 14.08 6.37 -11.41
C LYS A 18 15.24 5.63 -12.08
N LEU A 19 14.97 4.91 -13.15
CA LEU A 19 15.99 4.14 -13.87
C LEU A 19 16.99 5.05 -14.60
N GLU A 20 16.51 6.17 -15.13
CA GLU A 20 17.30 7.13 -15.92
C GLU A 20 18.25 7.95 -15.03
N GLU A 21 17.84 8.22 -13.80
CA GLU A 21 18.59 9.01 -12.82
C GLU A 21 18.57 8.28 -11.46
N PRO A 22 19.24 7.14 -11.34
CA PRO A 22 19.07 6.27 -10.17
C PRO A 22 19.61 6.82 -8.86
N PHE A 23 20.53 7.77 -8.91
CA PHE A 23 21.21 8.32 -7.74
C PHE A 23 20.87 9.80 -7.51
N ILE A 24 20.74 10.16 -6.24
CA ILE A 24 20.61 11.54 -5.81
C ILE A 24 21.88 11.90 -5.05
N ASP A 25 22.54 12.99 -5.44
CA ASP A 25 23.72 13.53 -4.76
C ASP A 25 23.28 14.31 -3.51
N ALA A 26 23.17 13.61 -2.42
CA ALA A 26 22.73 14.13 -1.12
C ALA A 26 23.04 13.11 -0.02
N ASP A 27 23.14 13.59 1.22
CA ASP A 27 23.39 12.77 2.41
C ASP A 27 22.31 12.92 3.49
N CYS A 28 21.25 13.71 3.19
CA CYS A 28 20.18 13.98 4.13
C CYS A 28 18.80 14.04 3.46
N VAL A 29 17.80 13.50 4.19
CA VAL A 29 16.39 13.58 3.82
C VAL A 29 15.60 14.14 5.00
N ILE A 30 14.73 15.13 4.73
CA ILE A 30 13.78 15.66 5.70
C ILE A 30 12.36 15.29 5.27
N ALA A 31 11.62 14.67 6.18
CA ALA A 31 10.19 14.42 6.02
C ALA A 31 9.40 15.19 7.10
N ILE A 32 8.26 15.78 6.68
CA ILE A 32 7.34 16.48 7.56
C ILE A 32 5.96 15.85 7.38
N ASP A 33 5.36 15.43 8.49
CA ASP A 33 4.04 14.80 8.50
C ASP A 33 3.91 13.64 7.49
N GLY A 34 4.96 12.78 7.43
CA GLY A 34 5.02 11.60 6.57
C GLY A 34 5.28 11.88 5.09
N ARG A 35 5.68 13.11 4.72
CA ARG A 35 6.03 13.49 3.34
C ARG A 35 7.44 14.03 3.26
N ILE A 36 8.22 13.55 2.29
CA ILE A 36 9.53 14.13 1.98
C ILE A 36 9.35 15.59 1.56
N ARG A 37 10.08 16.47 2.23
CA ARG A 37 10.07 17.93 1.98
C ARG A 37 11.36 18.45 1.41
N ALA A 38 12.48 17.83 1.79
CA ALA A 38 13.79 18.22 1.29
C ALA A 38 14.71 17.00 1.18
N ILE A 39 15.57 17.02 0.19
CA ILE A 39 16.69 16.11 0.01
C ILE A 39 17.88 16.98 -0.38
N GLY A 40 19.02 16.83 0.27
CA GLY A 40 20.21 17.67 0.03
C GLY A 40 21.35 17.35 0.96
N ALA A 41 22.37 18.21 0.95
CA ALA A 41 23.46 18.10 1.91
C ALA A 41 22.98 18.51 3.30
N TYR A 42 23.35 17.75 4.32
CA TYR A 42 22.88 17.95 5.70
C TYR A 42 23.13 19.36 6.22
N HIS A 43 24.27 19.94 5.89
CA HIS A 43 24.67 21.28 6.34
C HIS A 43 23.90 22.43 5.66
N ASP A 44 23.22 22.16 4.53
CA ASP A 44 22.43 23.14 3.79
C ASP A 44 20.94 23.10 4.16
N LEU A 45 20.51 22.07 4.89
CA LEU A 45 19.11 21.87 5.22
C LEU A 45 18.77 22.36 6.63
N ASP A 46 17.58 22.94 6.77
CA ASP A 46 17.04 23.28 8.10
C ASP A 46 16.63 22.02 8.84
N THR A 47 17.47 21.58 9.77
CA THR A 47 17.25 20.41 10.62
C THR A 47 16.77 20.78 12.02
N ASP A 48 16.56 22.05 12.31
CA ASP A 48 16.08 22.52 13.62
C ASP A 48 14.68 21.96 13.92
N GLN A 49 14.39 21.82 15.21
CA GLN A 49 13.11 21.33 15.71
C GLN A 49 12.70 19.93 15.17
N ALA A 50 13.67 19.11 14.76
CA ALA A 50 13.40 17.72 14.39
C ALA A 50 12.79 16.97 15.61
N THR A 51 11.64 16.34 15.38
CA THR A 51 11.00 15.47 16.39
C THR A 51 11.65 14.10 16.45
N SER A 52 12.30 13.68 15.37
CA SER A 52 13.06 12.43 15.27
C SER A 52 14.26 12.61 14.36
N ILE A 53 15.40 12.04 14.74
CA ILE A 53 16.62 12.02 13.94
C ILE A 53 17.07 10.57 13.81
N VAL A 54 17.32 10.14 12.58
CA VAL A 54 17.90 8.83 12.22
C VAL A 54 19.27 9.08 11.63
N ASP A 55 20.30 8.47 12.21
CA ASP A 55 21.62 8.43 11.63
C ASP A 55 21.75 7.16 10.76
N ALA A 56 21.93 7.33 9.47
CA ALA A 56 22.04 6.22 8.52
C ALA A 56 23.41 5.55 8.50
N HIS A 57 24.42 6.11 9.21
CA HIS A 57 25.77 5.56 9.31
C HIS A 57 26.39 5.14 7.97
N GLY A 58 26.11 5.89 6.90
CA GLY A 58 26.68 5.63 5.57
C GLY A 58 25.99 4.54 4.76
N VAL A 59 24.85 3.99 5.22
CA VAL A 59 24.09 3.01 4.42
C VAL A 59 23.31 3.68 3.30
N THR A 60 22.88 2.89 2.33
CA THR A 60 22.04 3.34 1.21
C THR A 60 20.60 3.53 1.65
N LEU A 61 20.01 4.67 1.32
CA LEU A 61 18.57 4.91 1.42
C LEU A 61 17.91 4.68 0.06
N ALA A 62 16.87 3.89 0.03
CA ALA A 62 16.08 3.59 -1.16
C ALA A 62 14.59 3.80 -0.91
N PRO A 63 13.78 4.03 -1.95
CA PRO A 63 12.33 3.90 -1.85
C PRO A 63 11.96 2.50 -1.36
N GLY A 64 10.95 2.42 -0.51
CA GLY A 64 10.44 1.13 -0.06
C GLY A 64 9.88 0.30 -1.23
N LEU A 65 10.07 -1.02 -1.16
CA LEU A 65 9.54 -1.95 -2.15
C LEU A 65 8.01 -1.96 -2.12
N ILE A 66 7.42 -2.23 -3.28
CA ILE A 66 5.98 -2.38 -3.46
C ILE A 66 5.70 -3.83 -3.85
N ASP A 67 4.92 -4.53 -3.03
CA ASP A 67 4.35 -5.82 -3.41
C ASP A 67 2.98 -5.56 -4.05
N SER A 68 2.88 -5.83 -5.35
CA SER A 68 1.69 -5.55 -6.14
C SER A 68 0.68 -6.71 -6.16
N HIS A 69 0.94 -7.79 -5.43
CA HIS A 69 0.08 -8.97 -5.47
C HIS A 69 -0.02 -9.66 -4.11
N VAL A 70 -0.87 -9.12 -3.25
CA VAL A 70 -1.15 -9.70 -1.94
C VAL A 70 -2.65 -9.98 -1.76
N HIS A 71 -2.98 -10.87 -0.85
CA HIS A 71 -4.36 -11.19 -0.49
C HIS A 71 -4.61 -10.88 0.98
N PRO A 72 -4.83 -9.61 1.34
CA PRO A 72 -5.09 -9.23 2.72
C PRO A 72 -6.44 -9.77 3.16
N VAL A 73 -6.56 -10.14 4.44
CA VAL A 73 -7.83 -10.53 5.06
C VAL A 73 -8.18 -9.47 6.10
N ILE A 74 -9.46 -9.10 6.15
CA ILE A 74 -9.96 -8.17 7.16
C ILE A 74 -10.02 -8.88 8.50
N GLY A 75 -9.41 -8.23 9.50
CA GLY A 75 -9.55 -8.64 10.88
C GLY A 75 -8.61 -9.76 11.31
N ASP A 76 -8.52 -9.89 12.60
CA ASP A 76 -7.58 -10.77 13.30
C ASP A 76 -8.35 -11.87 14.06
N TYR A 77 -9.28 -12.53 13.41
CA TYR A 77 -10.23 -13.43 14.09
C TYR A 77 -9.91 -14.91 13.97
N THR A 78 -8.94 -15.26 13.15
CA THR A 78 -8.68 -16.67 12.85
C THR A 78 -7.21 -17.00 13.00
N PRO A 79 -6.86 -18.27 13.25
CA PRO A 79 -5.46 -18.70 13.30
C PRO A 79 -4.66 -18.42 12.02
N ARG A 80 -5.31 -18.04 10.93
CA ARG A 80 -4.65 -17.59 9.70
C ARG A 80 -4.12 -16.16 9.79
N GLN A 81 -4.47 -15.45 10.82
CA GLN A 81 -4.12 -14.07 11.08
C GLN A 81 -2.78 -13.84 11.71
N GLN A 82 -1.99 -14.77 11.61
CA GLN A 82 -0.56 -14.50 11.54
C GLN A 82 -0.21 -13.56 10.37
N GLN A 83 -1.22 -12.95 9.75
CA GLN A 83 -1.03 -11.96 8.69
C GLN A 83 -0.33 -10.71 9.18
N ILE A 84 -0.52 -10.30 10.42
CA ILE A 84 0.25 -9.20 10.98
C ILE A 84 1.74 -9.57 10.98
N ASN A 85 2.10 -10.75 11.44
CA ASN A 85 3.48 -11.23 11.39
C ASN A 85 4.01 -11.38 9.96
N TRP A 86 3.15 -11.75 9.01
CA TRP A 86 3.54 -11.81 7.61
C TRP A 86 3.82 -10.42 7.04
N ILE A 87 2.99 -9.41 7.33
CA ILE A 87 3.24 -8.03 6.94
C ILE A 87 4.55 -7.53 7.55
N ASP A 88 4.79 -7.83 8.83
CA ASP A 88 6.06 -7.50 9.50
C ASP A 88 7.25 -8.17 8.82
N SER A 89 7.14 -9.44 8.44
CA SER A 89 8.20 -10.14 7.71
C SER A 89 8.51 -9.48 6.36
N CYS A 90 7.48 -9.09 5.62
CA CYS A 90 7.66 -8.38 4.35
C CYS A 90 8.27 -6.99 4.57
N LEU A 91 7.89 -6.28 5.63
CA LEU A 91 8.48 -5.00 6.00
C LEU A 91 9.97 -5.15 6.31
N HIS A 92 10.38 -6.19 7.04
CA HIS A 92 11.80 -6.49 7.28
C HIS A 92 12.56 -6.79 5.99
N GLY A 93 11.87 -7.29 4.95
CA GLY A 93 12.40 -7.44 3.59
C GLY A 93 12.40 -6.15 2.77
N GLY A 94 11.95 -5.02 3.33
CA GLY A 94 11.91 -3.71 2.67
C GLY A 94 10.60 -3.38 1.96
N VAL A 95 9.55 -4.21 2.05
CA VAL A 95 8.24 -3.92 1.47
C VAL A 95 7.48 -2.94 2.37
N THR A 96 7.24 -1.73 1.89
CA THR A 96 6.54 -0.66 2.63
C THR A 96 5.13 -0.39 2.11
N THR A 97 4.80 -0.90 0.93
CA THR A 97 3.48 -0.79 0.32
C THR A 97 3.06 -2.13 -0.26
N MET A 98 1.81 -2.51 -0.01
CA MET A 98 1.20 -3.73 -0.52
C MET A 98 -0.09 -3.40 -1.25
N ILE A 99 -0.34 -4.06 -2.37
CA ILE A 99 -1.53 -3.85 -3.20
C ILE A 99 -2.31 -5.17 -3.26
N SER A 100 -3.57 -5.11 -2.88
CA SER A 100 -4.47 -6.27 -2.92
C SER A 100 -4.73 -6.71 -4.35
N ALA A 101 -4.62 -8.02 -4.57
CA ALA A 101 -5.10 -8.72 -5.76
C ALA A 101 -6.48 -9.38 -5.53
N GLY A 102 -7.09 -9.11 -4.39
CA GLY A 102 -8.42 -9.60 -4.00
C GLY A 102 -8.43 -10.22 -2.61
N GLU A 103 -9.52 -10.05 -1.87
CA GLU A 103 -9.73 -10.63 -0.53
C GLU A 103 -10.27 -12.07 -0.63
N VAL A 104 -9.64 -12.89 -1.45
CA VAL A 104 -10.15 -14.22 -1.85
C VAL A 104 -9.99 -15.29 -0.78
N HIS A 105 -9.08 -15.11 0.15
CA HIS A 105 -8.77 -16.09 1.19
C HIS A 105 -9.60 -15.91 2.47
N ALA A 106 -10.54 -14.96 2.47
CA ALA A 106 -11.46 -14.79 3.60
C ALA A 106 -12.36 -16.03 3.74
N PRO A 107 -12.35 -16.74 4.89
CA PRO A 107 -13.26 -17.86 5.11
C PRO A 107 -14.71 -17.41 5.00
N GLY A 108 -15.51 -18.12 4.18
CA GLY A 108 -16.90 -17.75 3.95
C GLY A 108 -17.09 -16.50 3.08
N ARG A 109 -16.11 -16.14 2.28
CA ARG A 109 -16.21 -15.02 1.33
C ARG A 109 -17.54 -15.04 0.56
N PRO A 110 -18.30 -13.94 0.55
CA PRO A 110 -19.51 -13.84 -0.27
C PRO A 110 -19.19 -14.03 -1.76
N LYS A 111 -20.15 -14.59 -2.48
CA LYS A 111 -20.06 -14.76 -3.95
C LYS A 111 -21.13 -13.97 -4.69
N ASP A 112 -22.07 -13.38 -3.95
CA ASP A 112 -23.04 -12.47 -4.51
C ASP A 112 -22.48 -11.04 -4.61
N ILE A 113 -23.00 -10.26 -5.54
CA ILE A 113 -22.49 -8.92 -5.88
C ILE A 113 -22.54 -7.98 -4.68
N VAL A 114 -23.62 -8.05 -3.90
CA VAL A 114 -23.78 -7.18 -2.71
C VAL A 114 -22.73 -7.49 -1.67
N GLY A 115 -22.53 -8.76 -1.36
CA GLY A 115 -21.53 -9.21 -0.39
C GLY A 115 -20.10 -8.92 -0.85
N LEU A 116 -19.81 -9.08 -2.14
CA LEU A 116 -18.49 -8.75 -2.71
C LEU A 116 -18.20 -7.24 -2.60
N LYS A 117 -19.15 -6.38 -2.97
CA LYS A 117 -19.01 -4.92 -2.80
C LYS A 117 -18.83 -4.56 -1.33
N ALA A 118 -19.66 -5.09 -0.45
CA ALA A 118 -19.57 -4.83 0.99
C ALA A 118 -18.19 -5.21 1.55
N MET A 119 -17.66 -6.37 1.17
CA MET A 119 -16.35 -6.82 1.59
C MET A 119 -15.22 -5.92 1.06
N ALA A 120 -15.29 -5.54 -0.21
CA ALA A 120 -14.28 -4.67 -0.82
C ALA A 120 -14.26 -3.28 -0.16
N ILE A 121 -15.45 -2.69 0.05
CA ILE A 121 -15.58 -1.38 0.72
C ILE A 121 -15.08 -1.48 2.17
N ALA A 122 -15.46 -2.52 2.91
CA ALA A 122 -15.00 -2.72 4.28
C ALA A 122 -13.49 -2.88 4.35
N SER A 123 -12.89 -3.67 3.45
CA SER A 123 -11.45 -3.88 3.40
C SER A 123 -10.70 -2.58 3.08
N GLN A 124 -11.16 -1.82 2.10
CA GLN A 124 -10.58 -0.52 1.75
C GLN A 124 -10.61 0.43 2.95
N ARG A 125 -11.77 0.59 3.61
CA ARG A 125 -11.93 1.46 4.78
C ARG A 125 -11.09 1.01 5.97
N TRP A 126 -10.98 -0.28 6.20
CA TRP A 126 -10.17 -0.85 7.27
C TRP A 126 -8.71 -0.45 7.11
N TYR A 127 -8.10 -0.71 5.94
CA TYR A 127 -6.69 -0.43 5.72
C TYR A 127 -6.39 1.05 5.42
N GLU A 128 -7.37 1.87 5.09
CA GLU A 128 -7.25 3.32 5.10
C GLU A 128 -6.97 3.85 6.52
N ASN A 129 -7.62 3.25 7.52
CA ASN A 129 -7.51 3.65 8.92
C ASN A 129 -6.44 2.89 9.72
N PHE A 130 -5.97 1.77 9.21
CA PHE A 130 -5.02 0.90 9.89
C PHE A 130 -3.82 0.58 8.99
N ARG A 131 -2.64 0.85 9.51
CA ARG A 131 -1.36 0.55 8.84
C ARG A 131 -0.54 -0.37 9.74
N PRO A 132 -0.61 -1.70 9.53
CA PRO A 132 0.16 -2.66 10.31
C PRO A 132 1.64 -2.33 10.23
N SER A 133 2.30 -2.13 11.37
CA SER A 133 3.73 -1.76 11.46
C SER A 133 4.15 -0.58 10.58
N GLY A 134 3.19 0.27 10.16
CA GLY A 134 3.43 1.40 9.27
C GLY A 134 3.33 1.07 7.78
N VAL A 135 3.18 -0.19 7.38
CA VAL A 135 3.00 -0.59 5.98
C VAL A 135 1.70 -0.02 5.42
N LYS A 136 1.79 0.58 4.23
CA LYS A 136 0.62 1.03 3.48
C LYS A 136 0.00 -0.16 2.75
N MET A 137 -1.25 -0.47 3.07
CA MET A 137 -2.04 -1.47 2.37
C MET A 137 -3.08 -0.78 1.49
N LEU A 138 -3.04 -1.02 0.18
CA LEU A 138 -4.11 -0.69 -0.75
C LEU A 138 -4.97 -1.93 -0.89
N ALA A 139 -6.12 -1.93 -0.23
CA ALA A 139 -7.03 -3.08 -0.16
C ALA A 139 -8.39 -2.76 -0.78
N GLY A 140 -9.31 -3.72 -0.76
CA GLY A 140 -10.62 -3.56 -1.35
C GLY A 140 -10.61 -3.85 -2.86
N ALA A 141 -10.02 -4.97 -3.27
CA ALA A 141 -10.01 -5.40 -4.66
C ALA A 141 -11.08 -6.49 -4.89
N PRO A 142 -12.32 -6.12 -5.30
CA PRO A 142 -13.36 -7.12 -5.54
C PRO A 142 -12.99 -8.02 -6.70
N VAL A 143 -13.26 -9.30 -6.55
CA VAL A 143 -13.20 -10.26 -7.67
C VAL A 143 -14.41 -10.00 -8.57
N ILE A 144 -14.17 -9.93 -9.89
CA ILE A 144 -15.23 -9.66 -10.86
C ILE A 144 -16.08 -10.91 -11.04
N GLU A 145 -17.41 -10.74 -10.88
CA GLU A 145 -18.39 -11.79 -11.08
C GLU A 145 -19.36 -11.42 -12.21
N GLU A 146 -19.85 -12.45 -12.93
CA GLU A 146 -20.92 -12.25 -13.91
C GLU A 146 -22.15 -11.62 -13.26
N GLY A 147 -22.77 -10.68 -13.98
CA GLY A 147 -23.92 -9.92 -13.49
C GLY A 147 -23.55 -8.60 -12.81
N MET A 148 -22.28 -8.32 -12.55
CA MET A 148 -21.87 -6.96 -12.20
C MET A 148 -22.12 -6.01 -13.37
N VAL A 149 -22.63 -4.83 -13.07
CA VAL A 149 -22.96 -3.80 -14.05
C VAL A 149 -22.24 -2.49 -13.73
N GLU A 150 -22.25 -1.54 -14.65
CA GLU A 150 -21.58 -0.23 -14.50
C GLU A 150 -21.87 0.45 -13.15
N SER A 151 -23.13 0.40 -12.69
CA SER A 151 -23.50 1.00 -11.41
C SER A 151 -22.80 0.37 -10.21
N ASP A 152 -22.42 -0.92 -10.28
CA ASP A 152 -21.66 -1.59 -9.21
C ASP A 152 -20.25 -1.05 -9.12
N PHE A 153 -19.58 -0.88 -10.27
CA PHE A 153 -18.25 -0.30 -10.32
C PHE A 153 -18.25 1.17 -9.92
N LYS A 154 -19.28 1.91 -10.31
CA LYS A 154 -19.44 3.31 -9.87
C LYS A 154 -19.62 3.41 -8.37
N GLU A 155 -20.45 2.57 -7.76
CA GLU A 155 -20.64 2.52 -6.31
C GLU A 155 -19.33 2.20 -5.58
N LEU A 156 -18.57 1.25 -6.08
CA LEU A 156 -17.26 0.90 -5.55
C LEU A 156 -16.29 2.09 -5.62
N ALA A 157 -16.21 2.76 -6.77
CA ALA A 157 -15.35 3.92 -6.97
C ALA A 157 -15.76 5.10 -6.06
N ASP A 158 -17.06 5.40 -5.95
CA ASP A 158 -17.60 6.43 -5.07
C ASP A 158 -17.30 6.13 -3.58
N ALA A 159 -17.20 4.84 -3.23
CA ALA A 159 -16.78 4.39 -1.90
C ALA A 159 -15.27 4.42 -1.67
N GLY A 160 -14.46 4.74 -2.68
CA GLY A 160 -12.99 4.82 -2.62
C GLY A 160 -12.26 3.53 -3.01
N VAL A 161 -12.97 2.52 -3.51
CA VAL A 161 -12.38 1.30 -4.07
C VAL A 161 -11.85 1.61 -5.47
N THR A 162 -10.54 1.50 -5.64
CA THR A 162 -9.83 1.84 -6.90
C THR A 162 -9.10 0.65 -7.52
N LEU A 163 -9.27 -0.53 -6.93
CA LEU A 163 -8.63 -1.77 -7.34
C LEU A 163 -9.66 -2.78 -7.79
N LEU A 164 -9.24 -3.68 -8.66
CA LEU A 164 -9.97 -4.90 -9.00
C LEU A 164 -9.10 -6.11 -8.66
N GLY A 165 -9.73 -7.19 -8.24
CA GLY A 165 -9.08 -8.44 -7.93
C GLY A 165 -8.66 -9.23 -9.18
N GLU A 166 -8.02 -10.36 -8.95
CA GLU A 166 -7.58 -11.25 -10.02
C GLU A 166 -8.73 -11.71 -10.89
N VAL A 167 -8.56 -11.58 -12.20
CA VAL A 167 -9.47 -12.19 -13.18
C VAL A 167 -9.30 -13.71 -13.17
N GLY A 168 -10.40 -14.43 -13.19
CA GLY A 168 -10.40 -15.90 -13.20
C GLY A 168 -10.63 -16.57 -11.86
N LEU A 169 -10.60 -15.83 -10.74
CA LEU A 169 -10.98 -16.35 -9.42
C LEU A 169 -12.50 -16.35 -9.20
N GLY A 170 -13.21 -15.41 -9.84
CA GLY A 170 -14.67 -15.37 -9.88
C GLY A 170 -15.26 -16.17 -11.05
N SER A 171 -16.48 -15.86 -11.42
CA SER A 171 -17.18 -16.43 -12.60
C SER A 171 -16.61 -15.90 -13.91
N VAL A 172 -16.12 -14.65 -13.95
CA VAL A 172 -15.47 -14.05 -15.12
C VAL A 172 -14.07 -14.61 -15.28
N LYS A 173 -13.84 -15.39 -16.34
CA LYS A 173 -12.59 -16.14 -16.59
C LYS A 173 -11.66 -15.48 -17.59
N ALA A 174 -12.19 -14.64 -18.48
CA ALA A 174 -11.41 -14.02 -19.54
C ALA A 174 -11.11 -12.54 -19.23
N GLY A 175 -9.85 -12.13 -19.40
CA GLY A 175 -9.44 -10.74 -19.19
C GLY A 175 -10.13 -9.76 -20.15
N GLU A 176 -10.45 -10.20 -21.38
CA GLU A 176 -11.21 -9.40 -22.35
C GLU A 176 -12.63 -9.09 -21.84
N THR A 177 -13.31 -10.10 -21.27
CA THR A 177 -14.64 -9.92 -20.68
C THR A 177 -14.57 -8.97 -19.49
N ALA A 178 -13.61 -9.14 -18.59
CA ALA A 178 -13.38 -8.24 -17.48
C ALA A 178 -13.15 -6.79 -17.93
N ALA A 179 -12.30 -6.60 -18.96
CA ALA A 179 -12.01 -5.29 -19.51
C ALA A 179 -13.22 -4.63 -20.18
N GLN A 180 -14.17 -5.40 -20.69
CA GLN A 180 -15.43 -4.88 -21.24
C GLN A 180 -16.41 -4.46 -20.13
N MET A 181 -16.43 -5.19 -19.00
CA MET A 181 -17.34 -4.90 -17.89
C MET A 181 -17.00 -3.61 -17.17
N VAL A 182 -15.72 -3.21 -17.14
CA VAL A 182 -15.24 -2.03 -16.39
C VAL A 182 -15.07 -0.76 -17.25
N LYS A 183 -15.41 -0.83 -18.52
CA LYS A 183 -15.45 0.32 -19.44
C LYS A 183 -16.77 1.04 -19.40
#